data_7784cae556e36a521a319199d2d5b065
#
_entry.id   7784cae556e36a521a319199d2d5b065
#
_cell.length_a   1.000
_cell.length_b   1.000
_cell.length_c   1.000
_cell.angle_alpha   90.00
_cell.angle_beta   90.00
_cell.angle_gamma   90.00
#
_symmetry.space_group_name_H-M   'P 1'
#
loop_
_entity.id
_entity.type
_entity.pdbx_description
1 polymer ?
#
loop_
_entity_poly.entity_id
_entity_poly.type
_entity_poly.pdbx_seq_one_letter_code
_entity_poly.pdbx_strand_id
1 'polypeptide(L)'
;MVRQTVLKSHRWQIAPLRAPLNMCSLSAVTRTLRLTVHHRQTMSVAQDGFVTGGRRFKSGASRHVGQNWLTTIETTPGKYKTIDDLRGPSLATTVYWLFVKGYADKSHAMQVEHKKLYGPIWRSRFGPFDVVNVASPELISQVIRQEGRYPVRTELPHWKEYRDMRGQAYGLHVDKGLQWYRIRSVLNPKMLKLAEVSAYAPVIHQVVGDLLQRIERLRLRSQDHTTVPDLTAELYKFGFEGISSILFETRLGCLQEEIPKDTLKFIAAANDMLTLSETVLFLPLWTRNVLPFWKRFIQAWDDLVNVAQGLIDHKLAQMDAQVLAGKKLDGMYLTYLLSCDKLTLGEVYISITELLLGGVDTTSNTLSWALYQLARDAASQDRLYREIMSVCPGRQQPRSEDLSRMPYLKAVIKETLRMYPVVPGNGRLTVDNDVVVGNYWFPKKTQFHLCHYAASHDEGEFVDAKCFRPERWLRGDPESYQHHPYSSIPFGVGVRACVGKRVAELEMYFALSRLMQHYEIQPEDGAPTTEPKTRTLLIPSKPINLRFLPRA
;
A
#
# COMPACT_ATOMS: atom_id res chain seq x y z
N MET A 1 24.67 -28.99 -55.64
CA MET A 1 24.47 -27.52 -55.78
C MET A 1 23.68 -27.04 -54.58
N VAL A 2 24.40 -26.46 -53.64
CA VAL A 2 23.94 -26.04 -52.31
C VAL A 2 23.50 -24.58 -52.44
N ARG A 3 22.28 -24.24 -52.08
CA ARG A 3 21.88 -22.85 -51.83
C ARG A 3 21.84 -22.57 -50.34
N GLN A 4 22.81 -21.80 -49.85
CA GLN A 4 22.80 -21.16 -48.55
C GLN A 4 21.73 -20.09 -48.53
N THR A 5 20.82 -20.16 -47.55
CA THR A 5 19.89 -19.07 -47.25
C THR A 5 20.40 -18.37 -46.00
N VAL A 6 20.83 -17.11 -46.18
CA VAL A 6 21.37 -16.23 -45.18
C VAL A 6 20.25 -15.74 -44.26
N LEU A 7 20.33 -16.04 -42.98
CA LEU A 7 19.51 -15.44 -41.92
C LEU A 7 19.99 -14.00 -41.67
N LYS A 8 19.22 -13.04 -42.15
CA LYS A 8 19.39 -11.63 -41.78
C LYS A 8 18.87 -11.44 -40.35
N SER A 9 19.78 -11.21 -39.42
CA SER A 9 19.48 -10.73 -38.08
C SER A 9 18.97 -9.28 -38.14
N HIS A 10 17.69 -9.05 -37.95
CA HIS A 10 17.15 -7.73 -37.70
C HIS A 10 17.57 -7.28 -36.29
N ARG A 11 18.63 -6.52 -36.17
CA ARG A 11 18.91 -5.67 -35.02
C ARG A 11 17.84 -4.58 -34.97
N TRP A 12 16.95 -4.66 -33.99
CA TRP A 12 16.08 -3.54 -33.63
C TRP A 12 16.94 -2.43 -33.06
N GLN A 13 17.08 -1.34 -33.79
CA GLN A 13 17.62 -0.09 -33.25
C GLN A 13 16.58 0.46 -32.27
N ILE A 14 16.89 0.39 -30.98
CA ILE A 14 16.18 1.11 -29.92
C ILE A 14 16.57 2.58 -30.09
N ALA A 15 15.62 3.45 -30.38
CA ALA A 15 15.85 4.89 -30.38
C ALA A 15 16.36 5.29 -28.98
N PRO A 16 17.44 6.07 -28.86
CA PRO A 16 17.91 6.53 -27.58
C PRO A 16 16.86 7.45 -26.96
N LEU A 17 16.45 7.14 -25.74
CA LEU A 17 15.75 8.07 -24.86
C LEU A 17 16.50 9.41 -24.86
N ARG A 18 15.76 10.51 -24.95
CA ARG A 18 16.23 11.89 -25.04
C ARG A 18 17.48 12.12 -24.21
N ALA A 19 18.38 12.94 -24.76
CA ALA A 19 19.67 13.31 -24.19
C ALA A 19 19.59 13.61 -22.68
N PRO A 20 20.64 13.28 -21.90
CA PRO A 20 20.66 13.59 -20.49
C PRO A 20 20.55 15.11 -20.33
N LEU A 21 19.54 15.54 -19.55
CA LEU A 21 19.42 16.90 -19.03
C LEU A 21 20.76 17.31 -18.42
N ASN A 22 21.18 18.53 -18.72
CA ASN A 22 22.44 19.12 -18.27
C ASN A 22 22.71 18.83 -16.79
N MET A 23 23.62 17.90 -16.54
CA MET A 23 24.05 17.50 -15.19
C MET A 23 24.59 18.67 -14.34
N CYS A 24 24.90 19.82 -14.94
CA CYS A 24 25.37 21.01 -14.23
C CYS A 24 24.30 21.72 -13.40
N SER A 25 23.04 21.78 -13.86
CA SER A 25 21.96 22.45 -13.10
C SER A 25 21.48 21.61 -11.90
N LEU A 26 21.34 20.31 -12.08
CA LEU A 26 20.98 19.38 -10.99
C LEU A 26 22.02 19.33 -9.85
N SER A 27 23.31 19.54 -10.18
CA SER A 27 24.38 19.60 -9.18
C SER A 27 24.28 20.80 -8.25
N ALA A 28 23.69 21.92 -8.69
CA ALA A 28 23.58 23.14 -7.89
C ALA A 28 22.52 23.00 -6.78
N VAL A 29 21.31 22.48 -7.09
CA VAL A 29 20.27 22.25 -6.07
C VAL A 29 20.70 21.21 -5.06
N THR A 30 21.27 20.10 -5.51
CA THR A 30 21.75 19.03 -4.61
C THR A 30 22.88 19.53 -3.71
N ARG A 31 23.79 20.37 -4.23
CA ARG A 31 24.85 21.01 -3.43
C ARG A 31 24.30 22.03 -2.43
N THR A 32 23.38 22.90 -2.83
CA THR A 32 22.81 23.94 -1.96
C THR A 32 21.97 23.32 -0.85
N LEU A 33 21.18 22.29 -1.14
CA LEU A 33 20.43 21.55 -0.13
C LEU A 33 21.35 20.85 0.87
N ARG A 34 22.44 20.25 0.41
CA ARG A 34 23.45 19.60 1.26
C ARG A 34 24.12 20.58 2.22
N LEU A 35 24.52 21.74 1.73
CA LEU A 35 25.15 22.79 2.56
C LEU A 35 24.20 23.37 3.61
N THR A 36 22.92 23.58 3.27
CA THR A 36 21.93 24.14 4.19
C THR A 36 21.57 23.17 5.31
N VAL A 37 21.54 21.86 5.04
CA VAL A 37 21.27 20.83 6.05
C VAL A 37 22.46 20.64 6.97
N HIS A 38 23.68 20.65 6.45
CA HIS A 38 24.90 20.57 7.29
C HIS A 38 25.00 21.73 8.28
N HIS A 39 24.67 22.95 7.83
CA HIS A 39 24.70 24.13 8.73
C HIS A 39 23.64 24.07 9.85
N ARG A 40 22.49 23.44 9.62
CA ARG A 40 21.47 23.21 10.66
C ARG A 40 21.85 22.12 11.67
N GLN A 41 22.54 21.07 11.24
CA GLN A 41 22.99 20.03 12.17
C GLN A 41 24.14 20.50 13.08
N THR A 42 25.03 21.35 12.60
CA THR A 42 26.11 21.92 13.43
C THR A 42 25.63 22.99 14.40
N MET A 43 24.54 23.71 14.10
CA MET A 43 23.94 24.65 15.06
C MET A 43 23.09 24.00 16.16
N SER A 44 22.54 22.81 15.93
CA SER A 44 21.74 22.09 16.95
C SER A 44 22.57 21.38 18.01
N VAL A 45 23.85 21.13 17.75
CA VAL A 45 24.76 20.47 18.70
C VAL A 45 25.43 21.45 19.66
N ALA A 46 25.32 22.75 19.42
CA ALA A 46 26.00 23.80 20.24
C ALA A 46 25.12 24.42 21.34
N GLN A 47 23.88 23.99 21.56
CA GLN A 47 22.97 24.61 22.54
C GLN A 47 22.55 23.74 23.74
N ASP A 48 23.04 22.52 23.89
CA ASP A 48 22.74 21.68 25.07
C ASP A 48 23.99 21.50 25.97
N GLY A 49 24.42 22.58 26.57
CA GLY A 49 25.40 22.59 27.64
C GLY A 49 24.98 23.52 28.77
N PHE A 50 24.86 22.97 29.96
CA PHE A 50 24.58 23.62 31.27
C PHE A 50 23.09 23.81 31.66
N VAL A 51 22.58 23.00 32.57
CA VAL A 51 22.31 23.37 33.98
C VAL A 51 22.07 22.08 34.79
N THR A 52 22.88 21.94 35.85
CA THR A 52 22.79 20.97 36.94
C THR A 52 21.68 21.33 37.93
N GLY A 53 20.90 20.37 38.37
CA GLY A 53 19.94 20.53 39.45
C GLY A 53 19.34 19.21 39.89
N GLY A 54 19.96 18.55 40.89
CA GLY A 54 19.56 17.24 41.35
C GLY A 54 18.26 17.21 42.15
N ARG A 55 17.48 16.15 41.96
CA ARG A 55 16.69 15.53 43.03
C ARG A 55 16.65 14.01 42.79
N ARG A 56 17.19 13.28 43.78
CA ARG A 56 17.08 11.82 43.89
C ARG A 56 15.62 11.43 44.11
N PHE A 57 15.11 10.52 43.27
CA PHE A 57 14.03 9.64 43.66
C PHE A 57 14.50 8.20 43.53
N LYS A 58 14.18 7.43 44.56
CA LYS A 58 14.67 6.06 44.76
C LYS A 58 14.09 5.08 43.76
N SER A 59 14.95 4.19 43.32
CA SER A 59 14.79 3.06 42.46
C SER A 59 13.72 2.06 42.93
N GLY A 60 12.83 1.70 42.04
CA GLY A 60 12.08 0.43 42.05
C GLY A 60 12.51 -0.40 40.86
N ALA A 61 13.13 -1.52 41.13
CA ALA A 61 13.41 -2.70 40.33
C ALA A 61 13.31 -2.60 38.80
N SER A 62 14.43 -2.27 38.16
CA SER A 62 14.71 -2.61 36.77
C SER A 62 14.87 -4.13 36.67
N ARG A 63 13.86 -4.82 36.16
CA ARG A 63 14.07 -6.17 35.61
C ARG A 63 14.78 -6.02 34.26
N HIS A 64 16.04 -6.41 34.22
CA HIS A 64 16.78 -6.71 33.02
C HIS A 64 15.96 -7.66 32.15
N VAL A 65 15.37 -7.16 31.08
CA VAL A 65 15.00 -7.97 29.93
C VAL A 65 16.27 -8.08 29.07
N GLY A 66 17.13 -8.98 29.51
CA GLY A 66 18.37 -9.32 28.80
C GLY A 66 18.04 -10.02 27.48
N GLN A 67 18.74 -9.55 26.48
CA GLN A 67 19.21 -10.31 25.33
C GLN A 67 19.30 -11.80 25.62
N ASN A 68 18.46 -12.59 24.93
CA ASN A 68 18.71 -13.97 24.47
C ASN A 68 17.41 -14.59 23.97
N TRP A 69 16.96 -14.20 22.76
CA TRP A 69 15.92 -14.91 22.03
C TRP A 69 16.43 -15.49 20.69
N LEU A 70 17.74 -15.63 20.55
CA LEU A 70 18.35 -16.48 19.55
C LEU A 70 18.69 -17.83 20.19
N THR A 71 17.70 -18.56 20.66
CA THR A 71 17.83 -20.00 20.75
C THR A 71 17.92 -20.50 19.31
N THR A 72 19.13 -20.83 18.89
CA THR A 72 19.36 -21.71 17.75
C THR A 72 18.51 -22.95 18.01
N ILE A 73 17.38 -23.07 17.29
CA ILE A 73 16.57 -24.28 17.35
C ILE A 73 17.48 -25.34 16.75
N GLU A 74 18.03 -26.22 17.59
CA GLU A 74 18.72 -27.43 17.12
C GLU A 74 17.66 -28.24 16.35
N THR A 75 17.65 -28.08 15.04
CA THR A 75 16.77 -28.80 14.13
C THR A 75 17.32 -30.19 13.93
N THR A 76 17.05 -31.09 14.89
CA THR A 76 17.36 -32.51 14.75
C THR A 76 16.41 -33.07 13.68
N PRO A 77 16.92 -33.54 12.52
CA PRO A 77 16.11 -34.20 11.51
C PRO A 77 15.35 -35.38 12.15
N GLY A 78 14.02 -35.43 11.98
CA GLY A 78 13.15 -36.49 12.53
C GLY A 78 12.18 -36.06 13.61
N LYS A 79 12.34 -34.86 14.21
CA LYS A 79 11.40 -34.34 15.22
C LYS A 79 10.16 -33.64 14.61
N TYR A 80 10.29 -33.09 13.41
CA TYR A 80 9.25 -32.32 12.72
C TYR A 80 8.89 -32.96 11.39
N LYS A 81 7.66 -32.73 10.95
CA LYS A 81 7.23 -33.01 9.58
C LYS A 81 7.96 -32.09 8.61
N THR A 82 8.05 -32.49 7.35
CA THR A 82 8.70 -31.72 6.29
C THR A 82 7.70 -31.02 5.40
N ILE A 83 8.17 -30.19 4.49
CA ILE A 83 7.34 -29.53 3.47
C ILE A 83 6.60 -30.54 2.56
N ASP A 84 7.13 -31.76 2.42
CA ASP A 84 6.52 -32.81 1.58
C ASP A 84 5.35 -33.52 2.27
N ASP A 85 5.23 -33.40 3.60
CA ASP A 85 4.10 -33.88 4.38
C ASP A 85 2.89 -32.94 4.35
N LEU A 86 3.05 -31.73 3.76
CA LEU A 86 1.95 -30.79 3.64
C LEU A 86 0.95 -31.22 2.58
N ARG A 87 -0.31 -31.18 2.95
CA ARG A 87 -1.40 -31.32 1.99
C ARG A 87 -1.50 -30.08 1.12
N GLY A 88 -2.17 -30.23 -0.05
CA GLY A 88 -2.45 -29.10 -0.91
C GLY A 88 -3.06 -29.54 -2.25
N PRO A 89 -3.49 -28.59 -3.09
CA PRO A 89 -4.06 -28.89 -4.39
C PRO A 89 -3.00 -29.45 -5.34
N SER A 90 -3.38 -30.49 -6.10
CA SER A 90 -2.60 -30.91 -7.26
C SER A 90 -2.67 -29.84 -8.37
N LEU A 91 -1.79 -29.94 -9.37
CA LEU A 91 -1.86 -29.05 -10.53
C LEU A 91 -3.23 -29.11 -11.22
N ALA A 92 -3.76 -30.31 -11.43
CA ALA A 92 -5.09 -30.50 -12.04
C ALA A 92 -6.20 -29.85 -11.17
N THR A 93 -6.12 -30.03 -9.86
CA THR A 93 -7.04 -29.39 -8.92
C THR A 93 -6.93 -27.86 -9.00
N THR A 94 -5.73 -27.31 -9.07
CA THR A 94 -5.50 -25.85 -9.18
C THR A 94 -6.11 -25.32 -10.49
N VAL A 95 -5.85 -25.95 -11.62
CA VAL A 95 -6.43 -25.57 -12.92
C VAL A 95 -7.98 -25.65 -12.88
N TYR A 96 -8.53 -26.70 -12.29
CA TYR A 96 -9.98 -26.85 -12.11
C TYR A 96 -10.58 -25.71 -11.28
N TRP A 97 -9.94 -25.34 -10.16
CA TRP A 97 -10.41 -24.21 -9.32
C TRP A 97 -10.36 -22.89 -10.08
N LEU A 98 -9.24 -22.61 -10.76
CA LEU A 98 -9.06 -21.34 -11.46
C LEU A 98 -10.05 -21.16 -12.61
N PHE A 99 -10.17 -22.17 -13.49
CA PHE A 99 -10.86 -22.00 -14.77
C PHE A 99 -12.26 -22.63 -14.82
N VAL A 100 -12.52 -23.71 -14.09
CA VAL A 100 -13.84 -24.36 -14.08
C VAL A 100 -14.71 -23.82 -12.96
N LYS A 101 -14.16 -23.64 -11.76
CA LYS A 101 -14.88 -23.02 -10.63
C LYS A 101 -14.88 -21.49 -10.65
N GLY A 102 -14.12 -20.85 -11.54
CA GLY A 102 -14.11 -19.40 -11.71
C GLY A 102 -13.40 -18.63 -10.60
N TYR A 103 -12.32 -19.19 -10.02
CA TYR A 103 -11.53 -18.52 -8.98
C TYR A 103 -10.32 -17.75 -9.54
N ALA A 104 -10.18 -17.59 -10.85
CA ALA A 104 -9.04 -16.90 -11.45
C ALA A 104 -8.91 -15.44 -10.98
N ASP A 105 -10.03 -14.76 -10.76
CA ASP A 105 -10.09 -13.40 -10.21
C ASP A 105 -10.64 -13.35 -8.77
N LYS A 106 -10.68 -14.50 -8.08
CA LYS A 106 -11.15 -14.66 -6.69
C LYS A 106 -10.13 -15.38 -5.82
N SER A 107 -8.84 -15.11 -6.03
CA SER A 107 -7.76 -15.77 -5.29
C SER A 107 -7.86 -15.54 -3.77
N HIS A 108 -8.42 -14.41 -3.33
CA HIS A 108 -8.75 -14.12 -1.94
C HIS A 108 -9.76 -15.13 -1.36
N ALA A 109 -10.85 -15.41 -2.09
CA ALA A 109 -11.87 -16.37 -1.67
C ALA A 109 -11.32 -17.81 -1.72
N MET A 110 -10.45 -18.12 -2.68
CA MET A 110 -9.78 -19.42 -2.77
C MET A 110 -8.93 -19.73 -1.53
N GLN A 111 -8.32 -18.71 -0.88
CA GLN A 111 -7.61 -18.90 0.39
C GLN A 111 -8.53 -19.47 1.48
N VAL A 112 -9.76 -18.95 1.58
CA VAL A 112 -10.75 -19.41 2.57
C VAL A 112 -11.15 -20.86 2.32
N GLU A 113 -11.44 -21.21 1.07
CA GLU A 113 -11.84 -22.56 0.68
C GLU A 113 -10.69 -23.56 0.86
N HIS A 114 -9.47 -23.19 0.48
CA HIS A 114 -8.29 -24.05 0.69
C HIS A 114 -7.99 -24.27 2.17
N LYS A 115 -8.17 -23.22 3.03
CA LYS A 115 -8.06 -23.39 4.48
C LYS A 115 -9.04 -24.44 5.02
N LYS A 116 -10.29 -24.44 4.54
CA LYS A 116 -11.29 -25.46 4.94
C LYS A 116 -10.91 -26.87 4.48
N LEU A 117 -10.34 -27.00 3.28
CA LEU A 117 -10.01 -28.32 2.69
C LEU A 117 -8.71 -28.90 3.24
N TYR A 118 -7.69 -28.09 3.43
CA TYR A 118 -6.32 -28.54 3.70
C TYR A 118 -5.85 -28.19 5.11
N GLY A 119 -6.60 -27.36 5.84
CA GLY A 119 -6.24 -26.88 7.17
C GLY A 119 -5.51 -25.51 7.14
N PRO A 120 -4.97 -25.06 8.30
CA PRO A 120 -4.43 -23.71 8.47
C PRO A 120 -3.09 -23.49 7.78
N ILE A 121 -2.46 -24.55 7.28
CA ILE A 121 -1.21 -24.52 6.53
C ILE A 121 -1.26 -25.56 5.41
N TRP A 122 -0.93 -25.16 4.18
CA TRP A 122 -0.92 -26.06 3.02
C TRP A 122 0.11 -25.63 1.99
N ARG A 123 0.51 -26.55 1.11
CA ARG A 123 1.45 -26.30 0.03
C ARG A 123 0.71 -26.16 -1.30
N SER A 124 1.05 -25.14 -2.08
CA SER A 124 0.55 -24.95 -3.45
C SER A 124 1.71 -24.95 -4.44
N ARG A 125 1.56 -25.70 -5.53
CA ARG A 125 2.51 -25.71 -6.66
C ARG A 125 1.79 -25.26 -7.91
N PHE A 126 2.25 -24.16 -8.52
CA PHE A 126 1.69 -23.66 -9.76
C PHE A 126 2.78 -22.96 -10.59
N GLY A 127 3.04 -23.48 -11.80
CA GLY A 127 4.13 -22.99 -12.62
C GLY A 127 5.49 -23.08 -11.89
N PRO A 128 6.24 -21.99 -11.83
CA PRO A 128 7.54 -21.95 -11.13
C PRO A 128 7.42 -21.80 -9.61
N PHE A 129 6.20 -21.66 -9.09
CA PHE A 129 5.97 -21.37 -7.68
C PHE A 129 5.71 -22.63 -6.88
N ASP A 130 6.44 -22.76 -5.78
CA ASP A 130 6.24 -23.72 -4.72
C ASP A 130 6.11 -22.94 -3.41
N VAL A 131 4.89 -22.83 -2.91
CA VAL A 131 4.53 -21.86 -1.88
C VAL A 131 3.82 -22.56 -0.72
N VAL A 132 4.25 -22.24 0.49
CA VAL A 132 3.57 -22.63 1.72
C VAL A 132 2.58 -21.54 2.12
N ASN A 133 1.30 -21.84 2.05
CA ASN A 133 0.24 -20.93 2.46
C ASN A 133 -0.06 -21.09 3.94
N VAL A 134 -0.17 -19.96 4.64
CA VAL A 134 -0.41 -19.90 6.09
C VAL A 134 -1.60 -19.01 6.37
N ALA A 135 -2.68 -19.59 6.91
CA ALA A 135 -3.97 -18.90 7.12
C ALA A 135 -4.43 -18.90 8.59
N SER A 136 -3.60 -19.37 9.53
CA SER A 136 -3.82 -19.21 10.98
C SER A 136 -3.03 -18.01 11.49
N PRO A 137 -3.64 -17.11 12.28
CA PRO A 137 -2.93 -15.99 12.89
C PRO A 137 -1.74 -16.41 13.74
N GLU A 138 -1.87 -17.51 14.48
CA GLU A 138 -0.79 -18.07 15.29
C GLU A 138 0.40 -18.51 14.42
N LEU A 139 0.14 -19.25 13.33
CA LEU A 139 1.20 -19.69 12.42
C LEU A 139 1.81 -18.51 11.65
N ILE A 140 1.00 -17.51 11.26
CA ILE A 140 1.49 -16.25 10.66
C ILE A 140 2.47 -15.57 11.63
N SER A 141 2.13 -15.52 12.93
CA SER A 141 3.01 -14.92 13.93
C SER A 141 4.34 -15.68 14.06
N GLN A 142 4.32 -17.02 13.95
CA GLN A 142 5.54 -17.83 13.98
C GLN A 142 6.45 -17.55 12.77
N VAL A 143 5.90 -17.40 11.57
CA VAL A 143 6.69 -17.00 10.39
C VAL A 143 7.34 -15.64 10.61
N ILE A 144 6.57 -14.64 11.06
CA ILE A 144 7.06 -13.26 11.24
C ILE A 144 8.11 -13.17 12.35
N ARG A 145 7.96 -13.91 13.44
CA ARG A 145 8.94 -13.90 14.55
C ARG A 145 10.29 -14.51 14.19
N GLN A 146 10.35 -15.35 13.16
CA GLN A 146 11.56 -15.98 12.67
C GLN A 146 12.19 -15.24 11.48
N GLU A 147 11.63 -14.08 11.09
CA GLU A 147 12.24 -13.22 10.08
C GLU A 147 13.61 -12.69 10.56
N GLY A 148 14.58 -12.69 9.67
CA GLY A 148 15.89 -12.09 9.93
C GLY A 148 15.82 -10.55 10.03
N ARG A 149 16.96 -9.93 10.27
CA ARG A 149 17.10 -8.46 10.38
C ARG A 149 16.59 -7.72 9.13
N TYR A 150 16.71 -8.33 7.96
CA TYR A 150 16.32 -7.77 6.68
C TYR A 150 15.31 -8.69 5.97
N PRO A 151 14.05 -8.73 6.43
CA PRO A 151 13.05 -9.66 5.90
C PRO A 151 12.87 -9.49 4.40
N VAL A 152 12.76 -10.58 3.67
CA VAL A 152 12.57 -10.58 2.22
C VAL A 152 11.13 -10.95 1.90
N ARG A 153 10.46 -10.16 1.06
CA ARG A 153 9.17 -10.49 0.48
C ARG A 153 9.34 -11.50 -0.66
N THR A 154 8.24 -12.13 -1.05
CA THR A 154 8.21 -12.87 -2.31
C THR A 154 8.74 -12.03 -3.45
N GLU A 155 9.51 -12.63 -4.31
CA GLU A 155 10.09 -11.96 -5.47
C GLU A 155 9.02 -11.57 -6.49
N LEU A 156 9.23 -10.42 -7.11
CA LEU A 156 8.45 -9.94 -8.25
C LEU A 156 9.37 -9.94 -9.49
N PRO A 157 9.66 -11.11 -10.07
CA PRO A 157 10.68 -11.25 -11.10
C PRO A 157 10.37 -10.42 -12.36
N HIS A 158 9.11 -10.28 -12.73
CA HIS A 158 8.65 -9.48 -13.86
C HIS A 158 8.82 -7.96 -13.63
N TRP A 159 8.69 -7.48 -12.39
CA TRP A 159 8.98 -6.09 -12.04
C TRP A 159 10.48 -5.81 -12.07
N LYS A 160 11.27 -6.77 -11.53
CA LYS A 160 12.72 -6.69 -11.59
C LYS A 160 13.21 -6.69 -13.03
N GLU A 161 12.71 -7.58 -13.88
CA GLU A 161 13.06 -7.67 -15.30
C GLU A 161 12.78 -6.35 -16.05
N TYR A 162 11.65 -5.72 -15.77
CA TYR A 162 11.39 -4.38 -16.32
C TYR A 162 12.45 -3.36 -15.90
N ARG A 163 12.84 -3.31 -14.62
CA ARG A 163 13.90 -2.41 -14.13
C ARG A 163 15.24 -2.69 -14.81
N ASP A 164 15.60 -3.95 -14.92
CA ASP A 164 16.84 -4.38 -15.59
C ASP A 164 16.84 -3.97 -17.08
N MET A 165 15.72 -4.16 -17.78
CA MET A 165 15.55 -3.75 -19.19
C MET A 165 15.71 -2.25 -19.40
N ARG A 166 15.31 -1.43 -18.44
CA ARG A 166 15.37 0.05 -18.52
C ARG A 166 16.60 0.64 -17.82
N GLY A 167 17.48 -0.17 -17.25
CA GLY A 167 18.65 0.29 -16.50
C GLY A 167 18.27 1.14 -15.28
N GLN A 168 17.12 0.89 -14.67
CA GLN A 168 16.58 1.65 -13.53
C GLN A 168 17.06 1.07 -12.20
N ALA A 169 17.16 1.93 -11.18
CA ALA A 169 17.38 1.50 -9.81
C ALA A 169 16.20 0.65 -9.30
N TYR A 170 16.47 -0.16 -8.26
CA TYR A 170 15.42 -0.88 -7.53
C TYR A 170 14.84 -0.01 -6.43
N GLY A 171 13.53 -0.15 -6.19
CA GLY A 171 12.79 0.55 -5.14
C GLY A 171 12.38 -0.39 -4.01
N LEU A 172 11.46 0.07 -3.17
CA LEU A 172 10.99 -0.65 -1.98
C LEU A 172 10.36 -2.02 -2.26
N HIS A 173 9.81 -2.23 -3.46
CA HIS A 173 9.13 -3.47 -3.81
C HIS A 173 10.09 -4.54 -4.31
N VAL A 174 11.12 -4.15 -5.05
CA VAL A 174 12.05 -5.07 -5.73
C VAL A 174 13.32 -5.29 -4.91
N ASP A 175 13.79 -4.28 -4.20
CA ASP A 175 15.06 -4.32 -3.48
C ASP A 175 15.01 -5.20 -2.22
N LYS A 176 16.17 -5.75 -1.84
CA LYS A 176 16.31 -6.74 -0.77
C LYS A 176 17.46 -6.40 0.17
N GLY A 177 17.48 -7.07 1.31
CA GLY A 177 18.59 -7.05 2.24
C GLY A 177 18.93 -5.63 2.72
N LEU A 178 20.24 -5.35 2.81
CA LEU A 178 20.76 -4.08 3.30
C LEU A 178 20.38 -2.89 2.40
N GLN A 179 20.32 -3.08 1.07
CA GLN A 179 19.94 -2.01 0.14
C GLN A 179 18.49 -1.56 0.37
N TRP A 180 17.57 -2.51 0.45
CA TRP A 180 16.20 -2.21 0.84
C TRP A 180 16.12 -1.46 2.18
N TYR A 181 16.87 -1.93 3.19
CA TYR A 181 16.86 -1.32 4.51
C TYR A 181 17.39 0.12 4.49
N ARG A 182 18.42 0.40 3.69
CA ARG A 182 18.97 1.75 3.49
C ARG A 182 17.90 2.69 2.93
N ILE A 183 17.24 2.31 1.82
CA ILE A 183 16.15 3.10 1.23
C ILE A 183 15.03 3.29 2.26
N ARG A 184 14.57 2.20 2.87
CA ARG A 184 13.50 2.21 3.85
C ARG A 184 13.79 3.13 5.04
N SER A 185 15.02 3.15 5.52
CA SER A 185 15.43 3.97 6.67
C SER A 185 15.35 5.48 6.38
N VAL A 186 15.52 5.88 5.13
CA VAL A 186 15.38 7.28 4.69
C VAL A 186 13.90 7.66 4.56
N LEU A 187 13.05 6.76 4.05
CA LEU A 187 11.63 7.06 3.82
C LEU A 187 10.79 7.08 5.12
N ASN A 188 11.10 6.20 6.07
CA ASN A 188 10.31 6.01 7.29
C ASN A 188 10.05 7.29 8.11
N PRO A 189 11.03 8.19 8.35
CA PRO A 189 10.81 9.36 9.22
C PRO A 189 9.65 10.23 8.75
N LYS A 190 9.60 10.54 7.46
CA LYS A 190 8.57 11.42 6.86
C LYS A 190 7.22 10.74 6.65
N MET A 191 7.20 9.39 6.59
CA MET A 191 5.98 8.63 6.30
C MET A 191 5.32 8.01 7.54
N LEU A 192 6.09 7.82 8.63
CA LEU A 192 5.61 7.08 9.80
C LEU A 192 5.62 7.87 11.11
N LYS A 193 6.46 8.90 11.25
CA LYS A 193 6.45 9.74 12.46
C LYS A 193 5.20 10.59 12.49
N LEU A 194 4.43 10.52 13.58
CA LEU A 194 3.14 11.19 13.70
C LEU A 194 3.25 12.72 13.49
N ALA A 195 4.25 13.36 14.09
CA ALA A 195 4.45 14.80 13.93
C ALA A 195 4.74 15.21 12.48
N GLU A 196 5.54 14.41 11.76
CA GLU A 196 5.83 14.66 10.34
C GLU A 196 4.58 14.47 9.46
N VAL A 197 3.81 13.41 9.73
CA VAL A 197 2.58 13.12 8.97
C VAL A 197 1.50 14.15 9.28
N SER A 198 1.38 14.63 10.52
CA SER A 198 0.44 15.70 10.87
C SER A 198 0.70 17.00 10.13
N ALA A 199 1.96 17.26 9.71
CA ALA A 199 2.29 18.44 8.91
C ALA A 199 1.66 18.41 7.51
N TYR A 200 1.22 17.24 7.02
CA TYR A 200 0.49 17.11 5.74
C TYR A 200 -1.01 17.45 5.86
N ALA A 201 -1.55 17.59 7.09
CA ALA A 201 -2.97 17.83 7.31
C ALA A 201 -3.53 19.03 6.51
N PRO A 202 -2.86 20.20 6.42
CA PRO A 202 -3.40 21.33 5.68
C PRO A 202 -3.61 21.05 4.19
N VAL A 203 -2.66 20.37 3.53
CA VAL A 203 -2.78 20.03 2.11
C VAL A 203 -3.83 18.95 1.88
N ILE A 204 -3.92 17.95 2.78
CA ILE A 204 -4.95 16.91 2.68
C ILE A 204 -6.35 17.53 2.86
N HIS A 205 -6.54 18.49 3.75
CA HIS A 205 -7.80 19.21 3.89
C HIS A 205 -8.22 19.95 2.62
N GLN A 206 -7.28 20.55 1.90
CA GLN A 206 -7.57 21.16 0.60
C GLN A 206 -8.05 20.11 -0.41
N VAL A 207 -7.35 18.95 -0.49
CA VAL A 207 -7.73 17.84 -1.38
C VAL A 207 -9.12 17.29 -1.02
N VAL A 208 -9.42 17.16 0.26
CA VAL A 208 -10.76 16.74 0.73
C VAL A 208 -11.82 17.79 0.40
N GLY A 209 -11.48 19.08 0.47
CA GLY A 209 -12.37 20.16 0.03
C GLY A 209 -12.72 20.05 -1.45
N ASP A 210 -11.72 19.79 -2.29
CA ASP A 210 -11.95 19.56 -3.74
C ASP A 210 -12.76 18.29 -4.01
N LEU A 211 -12.57 17.23 -3.21
CA LEU A 211 -13.40 16.01 -3.30
C LEU A 211 -14.87 16.33 -3.01
N LEU A 212 -15.16 17.10 -1.96
CA LEU A 212 -16.54 17.51 -1.64
C LEU A 212 -17.18 18.33 -2.78
N GLN A 213 -16.43 19.29 -3.33
CA GLN A 213 -16.90 20.07 -4.49
C GLN A 213 -17.11 19.18 -5.72
N ARG A 214 -16.25 18.20 -5.95
CA ARG A 214 -16.37 17.25 -7.05
C ARG A 214 -17.62 16.38 -6.91
N ILE A 215 -17.87 15.83 -5.71
CA ILE A 215 -19.07 15.04 -5.41
C ILE A 215 -20.33 15.90 -5.60
N GLU A 216 -20.32 17.14 -5.11
CA GLU A 216 -21.43 18.06 -5.27
C GLU A 216 -21.76 18.31 -6.76
N ARG A 217 -20.75 18.58 -7.58
CA ARG A 217 -20.95 18.75 -9.03
C ARG A 217 -21.50 17.51 -9.71
N LEU A 218 -20.98 16.32 -9.35
CA LEU A 218 -21.39 15.06 -9.96
C LEU A 218 -22.82 14.70 -9.61
N ARG A 219 -23.19 14.79 -8.32
CA ARG A 219 -24.56 14.49 -7.90
C ARG A 219 -25.58 15.44 -8.53
N LEU A 220 -25.27 16.75 -8.64
CA LEU A 220 -26.17 17.73 -9.26
C LEU A 220 -26.34 17.52 -10.77
N ARG A 221 -25.39 16.86 -11.44
CA ARG A 221 -25.46 16.49 -12.85
C ARG A 221 -26.22 15.19 -13.10
N SER A 222 -26.43 14.37 -12.08
CA SER A 222 -27.20 13.13 -12.21
C SER A 222 -28.69 13.45 -12.37
N GLN A 223 -29.44 12.51 -12.95
CA GLN A 223 -30.87 12.70 -13.21
C GLN A 223 -31.72 12.91 -11.95
N ASP A 224 -31.33 12.24 -10.86
CA ASP A 224 -31.96 12.30 -9.54
C ASP A 224 -31.37 13.39 -8.63
N HIS A 225 -30.37 14.14 -9.10
CA HIS A 225 -29.61 15.13 -8.34
C HIS A 225 -28.99 14.63 -7.02
N THR A 226 -28.82 13.31 -6.89
CA THR A 226 -28.29 12.67 -5.68
C THR A 226 -27.19 11.67 -5.97
N THR A 227 -27.22 10.97 -7.10
CA THR A 227 -26.31 9.86 -7.40
C THR A 227 -24.97 10.34 -7.95
N VAL A 228 -23.91 9.79 -7.38
CA VAL A 228 -22.54 9.86 -7.93
C VAL A 228 -22.22 8.51 -8.58
N PRO A 229 -22.09 8.45 -9.91
CA PRO A 229 -21.75 7.23 -10.61
C PRO A 229 -20.26 6.93 -10.47
N ASP A 230 -19.92 5.64 -10.45
CA ASP A 230 -18.54 5.13 -10.35
C ASP A 230 -17.68 5.89 -9.34
N LEU A 231 -18.15 5.93 -8.10
CA LEU A 231 -17.47 6.60 -6.99
C LEU A 231 -16.00 6.15 -6.88
N THR A 232 -15.71 4.88 -7.20
CA THR A 232 -14.34 4.35 -7.16
C THR A 232 -13.42 5.12 -8.10
N ALA A 233 -13.85 5.44 -9.32
CA ALA A 233 -13.05 6.23 -10.26
C ALA A 233 -12.79 7.66 -9.74
N GLU A 234 -13.73 8.25 -9.02
CA GLU A 234 -13.53 9.56 -8.39
C GLU A 234 -12.55 9.49 -7.21
N LEU A 235 -12.61 8.41 -6.43
CA LEU A 235 -11.67 8.19 -5.33
C LEU A 235 -10.25 7.86 -5.82
N TYR A 236 -10.07 7.29 -7.01
CA TYR A 236 -8.75 7.17 -7.64
C TYR A 236 -8.12 8.55 -7.91
N LYS A 237 -8.90 9.51 -8.38
CA LYS A 237 -8.44 10.90 -8.59
C LYS A 237 -8.10 11.57 -7.25
N PHE A 238 -8.90 11.31 -6.21
CA PHE A 238 -8.63 11.78 -4.85
C PHE A 238 -7.31 11.20 -4.31
N GLY A 239 -7.12 9.88 -4.40
CA GLY A 239 -5.89 9.22 -3.95
C GLY A 239 -4.65 9.72 -4.72
N PHE A 240 -4.77 9.93 -6.05
CA PHE A 240 -3.68 10.49 -6.84
C PHE A 240 -3.35 11.94 -6.43
N GLU A 241 -4.35 12.80 -6.26
CA GLU A 241 -4.17 14.18 -5.81
C GLU A 241 -3.56 14.24 -4.40
N GLY A 242 -4.05 13.39 -3.47
CA GLY A 242 -3.59 13.36 -2.08
C GLY A 242 -2.11 13.01 -1.97
N ILE A 243 -1.74 11.83 -2.48
CA ILE A 243 -0.35 11.39 -2.40
C ILE A 243 0.59 12.27 -3.23
N SER A 244 0.17 12.76 -4.41
CA SER A 244 0.97 13.67 -5.23
C SER A 244 1.24 14.98 -4.52
N SER A 245 0.23 15.55 -3.85
CA SER A 245 0.37 16.79 -3.09
C SER A 245 1.38 16.67 -1.95
N ILE A 246 1.53 15.48 -1.37
CA ILE A 246 2.55 15.20 -0.34
C ILE A 246 3.91 14.99 -0.98
N LEU A 247 4.01 14.15 -2.01
CA LEU A 247 5.28 13.74 -2.61
C LEU A 247 5.94 14.90 -3.38
N PHE A 248 5.16 15.63 -4.18
CA PHE A 248 5.65 16.73 -5.02
C PHE A 248 5.43 18.12 -4.41
N GLU A 249 4.74 18.21 -3.28
CA GLU A 249 4.42 19.47 -2.60
C GLU A 249 3.71 20.46 -3.54
N THR A 250 2.92 19.94 -4.46
CA THR A 250 2.21 20.68 -5.50
C THR A 250 0.85 20.05 -5.76
N ARG A 251 -0.18 20.90 -5.87
CA ARG A 251 -1.52 20.47 -6.22
C ARG A 251 -1.61 20.30 -7.74
N LEU A 252 -2.10 19.14 -8.19
CA LEU A 252 -2.21 18.80 -9.61
C LEU A 252 -3.57 19.15 -10.22
N GLY A 253 -4.62 19.31 -9.39
CA GLY A 253 -5.96 19.62 -9.84
C GLY A 253 -6.75 18.42 -10.36
N CYS A 254 -6.46 17.22 -9.87
CA CYS A 254 -7.08 15.98 -10.34
C CYS A 254 -8.61 15.89 -10.10
N LEU A 255 -9.14 16.73 -9.20
CA LEU A 255 -10.57 16.80 -8.85
C LEU A 255 -11.30 18.00 -9.47
N GLN A 256 -10.60 18.79 -10.30
CA GLN A 256 -11.19 19.92 -11.01
C GLN A 256 -12.08 19.46 -12.17
N GLU A 257 -12.71 20.43 -12.86
CA GLU A 257 -13.55 20.17 -14.03
C GLU A 257 -12.74 19.50 -15.14
N GLU A 258 -11.64 20.11 -15.52
CA GLU A 258 -10.68 19.57 -16.47
C GLU A 258 -9.62 18.77 -15.72
N ILE A 259 -9.65 17.44 -15.90
CA ILE A 259 -8.71 16.54 -15.25
C ILE A 259 -7.41 16.51 -16.06
N PRO A 260 -6.23 16.68 -15.44
CA PRO A 260 -4.97 16.57 -16.13
C PRO A 260 -4.80 15.23 -16.85
N LYS A 261 -4.33 15.25 -18.09
CA LYS A 261 -4.14 14.04 -18.92
C LYS A 261 -3.22 13.02 -18.25
N ASP A 262 -2.18 13.50 -17.57
CA ASP A 262 -1.22 12.66 -16.86
C ASP A 262 -1.86 11.91 -15.70
N THR A 263 -2.87 12.49 -15.01
CA THR A 263 -3.66 11.81 -14.00
C THR A 263 -4.37 10.60 -14.57
N LEU A 264 -5.12 10.81 -15.66
CA LEU A 264 -5.86 9.72 -16.31
C LEU A 264 -4.92 8.66 -16.87
N LYS A 265 -3.80 9.09 -17.47
CA LYS A 265 -2.77 8.19 -17.99
C LYS A 265 -2.15 7.35 -16.89
N PHE A 266 -1.80 7.93 -15.74
CA PHE A 266 -1.23 7.21 -14.61
C PHE A 266 -2.20 6.17 -14.04
N ILE A 267 -3.46 6.56 -13.81
CA ILE A 267 -4.49 5.67 -13.27
C ILE A 267 -4.74 4.49 -14.23
N ALA A 268 -4.85 4.74 -15.54
CA ALA A 268 -5.01 3.69 -16.53
C ALA A 268 -3.80 2.75 -16.59
N ALA A 269 -2.60 3.30 -16.56
CA ALA A 269 -1.36 2.54 -16.57
C ALA A 269 -1.20 1.68 -15.30
N ALA A 270 -1.54 2.21 -14.13
CA ALA A 270 -1.53 1.46 -12.87
C ALA A 270 -2.52 0.29 -12.93
N ASN A 271 -3.73 0.53 -13.45
CA ASN A 271 -4.73 -0.51 -13.65
C ASN A 271 -4.23 -1.63 -14.59
N ASP A 272 -3.66 -1.27 -15.74
CA ASP A 272 -3.14 -2.24 -16.71
C ASP A 272 -1.94 -3.02 -16.13
N MET A 273 -1.01 -2.35 -15.50
CA MET A 273 0.17 -2.95 -14.90
C MET A 273 -0.21 -3.98 -13.83
N LEU A 274 -1.11 -3.63 -12.91
CA LEU A 274 -1.57 -4.53 -11.84
C LEU A 274 -2.37 -5.72 -12.41
N THR A 275 -3.24 -5.47 -13.39
CA THR A 275 -4.04 -6.52 -14.04
C THR A 275 -3.16 -7.52 -14.80
N LEU A 276 -2.16 -7.02 -15.50
CA LEU A 276 -1.27 -7.85 -16.30
C LEU A 276 -0.17 -8.54 -15.48
N SER A 277 0.14 -8.04 -14.27
CA SER A 277 1.17 -8.62 -13.40
C SER A 277 0.95 -10.10 -13.14
N GLU A 278 -0.27 -10.53 -12.81
CA GLU A 278 -0.57 -11.95 -12.58
C GLU A 278 -0.42 -12.77 -13.88
N THR A 279 -0.93 -12.25 -15.00
CA THR A 279 -0.80 -12.91 -16.31
C THR A 279 0.66 -13.12 -16.70
N VAL A 280 1.47 -12.07 -16.56
CA VAL A 280 2.92 -12.10 -16.86
C VAL A 280 3.67 -13.06 -15.93
N LEU A 281 3.24 -13.15 -14.68
CA LEU A 281 3.89 -13.98 -13.66
C LEU A 281 3.63 -15.47 -13.87
N PHE A 282 2.42 -15.84 -14.26
CA PHE A 282 1.98 -17.25 -14.33
C PHE A 282 2.13 -17.89 -15.71
N LEU A 283 2.11 -17.10 -16.79
CA LEU A 283 2.25 -17.67 -18.12
C LEU A 283 3.71 -18.01 -18.47
N PRO A 284 3.93 -19.10 -19.23
CA PRO A 284 5.28 -19.49 -19.67
C PRO A 284 5.99 -18.37 -20.44
N LEU A 285 7.30 -18.23 -20.28
CA LEU A 285 8.08 -17.15 -20.88
C LEU A 285 7.95 -17.05 -22.41
N TRP A 286 7.83 -18.17 -23.13
CA TRP A 286 7.68 -18.17 -24.59
C TRP A 286 6.42 -17.44 -25.06
N THR A 287 5.35 -17.38 -24.24
CA THR A 287 4.10 -16.69 -24.58
C THR A 287 4.29 -15.19 -24.73
N ARG A 288 5.32 -14.60 -24.11
CA ARG A 288 5.65 -13.17 -24.19
C ARG A 288 5.98 -12.71 -25.61
N ASN A 289 6.50 -13.60 -26.45
CA ASN A 289 6.86 -13.30 -27.85
C ASN A 289 5.66 -13.41 -28.79
N VAL A 290 4.61 -14.14 -28.40
CA VAL A 290 3.44 -14.44 -29.24
C VAL A 290 2.24 -13.58 -28.84
N LEU A 291 2.02 -13.40 -27.53
CA LEU A 291 0.84 -12.72 -27.01
C LEU A 291 1.15 -11.25 -26.63
N PRO A 292 0.18 -10.32 -26.77
CA PRO A 292 0.44 -8.89 -26.60
C PRO A 292 0.59 -8.44 -25.14
N PHE A 293 0.24 -9.30 -24.15
CA PHE A 293 0.19 -8.92 -22.74
C PHE A 293 1.54 -8.43 -22.19
N TRP A 294 2.67 -9.00 -22.63
CA TRP A 294 3.99 -8.56 -22.20
C TRP A 294 4.32 -7.13 -22.67
N LYS A 295 4.04 -6.84 -23.95
CA LYS A 295 4.24 -5.50 -24.50
C LYS A 295 3.36 -4.47 -23.79
N ARG A 296 2.10 -4.83 -23.52
CA ARG A 296 1.18 -3.96 -22.76
C ARG A 296 1.66 -3.73 -21.33
N PHE A 297 2.18 -4.76 -20.67
CA PHE A 297 2.75 -4.65 -19.33
C PHE A 297 3.95 -3.69 -19.29
N ILE A 298 4.87 -3.82 -20.26
CA ILE A 298 6.02 -2.91 -20.40
C ILE A 298 5.55 -1.47 -20.67
N GLN A 299 4.58 -1.29 -21.59
CA GLN A 299 4.02 0.02 -21.89
C GLN A 299 3.37 0.68 -20.66
N ALA A 300 2.62 -0.10 -19.88
CA ALA A 300 2.02 0.39 -18.65
C ALA A 300 3.08 0.86 -17.64
N TRP A 301 4.17 0.13 -17.48
CA TRP A 301 5.29 0.57 -16.66
C TRP A 301 5.99 1.81 -17.21
N ASP A 302 6.21 1.90 -18.52
CA ASP A 302 6.79 3.06 -19.16
C ASP A 302 5.92 4.30 -18.92
N ASP A 303 4.60 4.17 -19.04
CA ASP A 303 3.66 5.25 -18.79
C ASP A 303 3.65 5.71 -17.32
N LEU A 304 3.67 4.77 -16.36
CA LEU A 304 3.79 5.08 -14.93
C LEU A 304 5.06 5.87 -14.61
N VAL A 305 6.20 5.37 -15.12
CA VAL A 305 7.50 5.97 -14.87
C VAL A 305 7.59 7.34 -15.53
N ASN A 306 7.14 7.48 -16.79
CA ASN A 306 7.19 8.74 -17.52
C ASN A 306 6.37 9.83 -16.83
N VAL A 307 5.15 9.52 -16.36
CA VAL A 307 4.34 10.49 -15.61
C VAL A 307 5.03 10.89 -14.31
N ALA A 308 5.50 9.92 -13.53
CA ALA A 308 6.18 10.21 -12.27
C ALA A 308 7.47 11.02 -12.47
N GLN A 309 8.27 10.70 -13.50
CA GLN A 309 9.47 11.47 -13.87
C GLN A 309 9.12 12.89 -14.26
N GLY A 310 8.10 13.09 -15.11
CA GLY A 310 7.66 14.42 -15.49
C GLY A 310 7.28 15.30 -14.30
N LEU A 311 6.58 14.74 -13.31
CA LEU A 311 6.22 15.44 -12.08
C LEU A 311 7.45 15.79 -11.23
N ILE A 312 8.39 14.87 -11.09
CA ILE A 312 9.65 15.09 -10.35
C ILE A 312 10.48 16.17 -11.05
N ASP A 313 10.67 16.08 -12.37
CA ASP A 313 11.46 17.02 -13.16
C ASP A 313 10.86 18.43 -13.11
N HIS A 314 9.53 18.53 -13.18
CA HIS A 314 8.83 19.81 -13.02
C HIS A 314 9.10 20.44 -11.65
N LYS A 315 9.02 19.64 -10.57
CA LYS A 315 9.32 20.13 -9.21
C LYS A 315 10.78 20.51 -9.05
N LEU A 316 11.72 19.74 -9.62
CA LEU A 316 13.14 20.08 -9.62
C LEU A 316 13.40 21.40 -10.30
N ALA A 317 12.81 21.65 -11.47
CA ALA A 317 12.93 22.93 -12.18
C ALA A 317 12.38 24.11 -11.37
N GLN A 318 11.27 23.91 -10.64
CA GLN A 318 10.75 24.93 -9.70
C GLN A 318 11.72 25.22 -8.55
N MET A 319 12.34 24.17 -7.98
CA MET A 319 13.33 24.32 -6.91
C MET A 319 14.59 25.05 -7.41
N ASP A 320 15.08 24.70 -8.60
CA ASP A 320 16.21 25.40 -9.24
C ASP A 320 15.92 26.90 -9.41
N ALA A 321 14.74 27.25 -9.93
CA ALA A 321 14.31 28.63 -10.10
C ALA A 321 14.25 29.39 -8.75
N GLN A 322 13.80 28.74 -7.68
CA GLN A 322 13.78 29.33 -6.34
C GLN A 322 15.19 29.60 -5.79
N VAL A 323 16.11 28.65 -6.00
CA VAL A 323 17.52 28.79 -5.59
C VAL A 323 18.18 29.95 -6.34
N LEU A 324 17.99 30.02 -7.66
CA LEU A 324 18.52 31.11 -8.52
C LEU A 324 17.96 32.48 -8.10
N ALA A 325 16.72 32.52 -7.62
CA ALA A 325 16.09 33.74 -7.10
C ALA A 325 16.50 34.08 -5.65
N GLY A 326 17.46 33.34 -5.05
CA GLY A 326 17.92 33.56 -3.68
C GLY A 326 16.88 33.20 -2.61
N LYS A 327 15.80 32.50 -2.97
CA LYS A 327 14.77 32.06 -2.03
C LYS A 327 15.22 30.83 -1.27
N LYS A 328 14.86 30.77 0.00
CA LYS A 328 15.08 29.58 0.82
C LYS A 328 14.19 28.44 0.30
N LEU A 329 14.78 27.28 0.09
CA LEU A 329 14.00 26.08 -0.21
C LEU A 329 13.27 25.66 1.08
N ASP A 330 11.96 25.75 1.04
CA ASP A 330 11.07 25.24 2.06
C ASP A 330 10.25 24.11 1.42
N GLY A 331 10.50 22.87 1.85
CA GLY A 331 9.88 21.70 1.27
C GLY A 331 9.79 20.56 2.27
N MET A 332 8.81 19.67 2.05
CA MET A 332 8.48 18.62 3.02
C MET A 332 9.09 17.27 2.65
N TYR A 333 8.71 16.69 1.51
CA TYR A 333 9.05 15.30 1.19
C TYR A 333 10.15 15.16 0.14
N LEU A 334 9.94 15.64 -1.09
CA LEU A 334 10.94 15.52 -2.16
C LEU A 334 12.20 16.31 -1.82
N THR A 335 12.04 17.52 -1.29
CA THR A 335 13.15 18.35 -0.80
C THR A 335 13.97 17.60 0.26
N TYR A 336 13.29 16.92 1.20
CA TYR A 336 13.96 16.08 2.19
C TYR A 336 14.74 14.93 1.55
N LEU A 337 14.14 14.19 0.59
CA LEU A 337 14.82 13.06 -0.06
C LEU A 337 16.08 13.49 -0.82
N LEU A 338 16.00 14.62 -1.52
CA LEU A 338 17.13 15.19 -2.27
C LEU A 338 18.26 15.69 -1.37
N SER A 339 17.93 16.09 -0.14
CA SER A 339 18.93 16.51 0.86
C SER A 339 19.62 15.34 1.57
N CYS A 340 19.14 14.11 1.38
CA CYS A 340 19.71 12.92 1.99
C CYS A 340 20.82 12.31 1.14
N ASP A 341 22.06 12.32 1.64
CA ASP A 341 23.23 11.71 0.95
C ASP A 341 23.15 10.16 0.81
N LYS A 342 22.15 9.55 1.42
CA LYS A 342 21.98 8.10 1.47
C LYS A 342 21.32 7.49 0.24
N LEU A 343 20.72 8.31 -0.63
CA LEU A 343 20.03 7.87 -1.85
C LEU A 343 20.69 8.48 -3.08
N THR A 344 20.84 7.68 -4.11
CA THR A 344 21.15 8.18 -5.46
C THR A 344 19.92 8.83 -6.06
N LEU A 345 20.12 9.71 -7.06
CA LEU A 345 19.01 10.35 -7.75
C LEU A 345 18.05 9.31 -8.38
N GLY A 346 18.59 8.24 -9.00
CA GLY A 346 17.78 7.16 -9.55
C GLY A 346 16.94 6.44 -8.49
N GLU A 347 17.47 6.26 -7.26
CA GLU A 347 16.71 5.69 -6.14
C GLU A 347 15.63 6.64 -5.63
N VAL A 348 15.84 7.95 -5.70
CA VAL A 348 14.79 8.94 -5.39
C VAL A 348 13.66 8.84 -6.40
N TYR A 349 13.96 8.84 -7.71
CA TYR A 349 12.94 8.71 -8.77
C TYR A 349 12.10 7.46 -8.60
N ILE A 350 12.74 6.30 -8.43
CA ILE A 350 11.99 5.05 -8.30
C ILE A 350 11.20 4.97 -6.98
N SER A 351 11.75 5.49 -5.87
CA SER A 351 11.05 5.51 -4.59
C SER A 351 9.79 6.36 -4.66
N ILE A 352 9.85 7.52 -5.28
CA ILE A 352 8.69 8.41 -5.50
C ILE A 352 7.65 7.71 -6.40
N THR A 353 8.10 7.11 -7.52
CA THR A 353 7.20 6.37 -8.43
C THR A 353 6.47 5.24 -7.71
N GLU A 354 7.18 4.46 -6.90
CA GLU A 354 6.57 3.36 -6.15
C GLU A 354 5.67 3.82 -4.99
N LEU A 355 5.97 4.95 -4.36
CA LEU A 355 5.11 5.54 -3.35
C LEU A 355 3.83 6.10 -3.97
N LEU A 356 3.94 6.75 -5.13
CA LEU A 356 2.81 7.24 -5.89
C LEU A 356 1.88 6.08 -6.28
N LEU A 357 2.43 5.02 -6.88
CA LEU A 357 1.68 3.81 -7.24
C LEU A 357 1.00 3.19 -6.01
N GLY A 358 1.74 3.05 -4.91
CA GLY A 358 1.22 2.43 -3.68
C GLY A 358 0.13 3.25 -2.98
N GLY A 359 0.15 4.58 -3.10
CA GLY A 359 -0.79 5.48 -2.43
C GLY A 359 -2.16 5.60 -3.12
N VAL A 360 -2.20 5.43 -4.44
CA VAL A 360 -3.44 5.65 -5.22
C VAL A 360 -4.43 4.51 -5.03
N ASP A 361 -4.11 3.33 -5.53
CA ASP A 361 -5.03 2.18 -5.56
C ASP A 361 -5.49 1.74 -4.16
N THR A 362 -4.59 1.73 -3.18
CA THR A 362 -4.89 1.20 -1.85
C THR A 362 -5.85 2.07 -1.07
N THR A 363 -5.61 3.38 -1.03
CA THR A 363 -6.44 4.35 -0.31
C THR A 363 -7.82 4.48 -0.97
N SER A 364 -7.85 4.54 -2.31
CA SER A 364 -9.09 4.67 -3.09
C SER A 364 -10.03 3.48 -2.90
N ASN A 365 -9.51 2.26 -3.00
CA ASN A 365 -10.33 1.06 -2.81
C ASN A 365 -10.79 0.91 -1.35
N THR A 366 -9.96 1.27 -0.36
CA THR A 366 -10.38 1.25 1.04
C THR A 366 -11.53 2.20 1.30
N LEU A 367 -11.44 3.44 0.80
CA LEU A 367 -12.53 4.42 0.92
C LEU A 367 -13.79 3.99 0.17
N SER A 368 -13.63 3.39 -1.02
CA SER A 368 -14.75 2.84 -1.80
C SER A 368 -15.55 1.81 -1.00
N TRP A 369 -14.84 0.87 -0.38
CA TRP A 369 -15.47 -0.16 0.47
C TRP A 369 -16.05 0.42 1.75
N ALA A 370 -15.39 1.40 2.38
CA ALA A 370 -15.92 2.04 3.59
C ALA A 370 -17.24 2.76 3.31
N LEU A 371 -17.29 3.53 2.24
CA LEU A 371 -18.51 4.26 1.83
C LEU A 371 -19.62 3.29 1.37
N TYR A 372 -19.25 2.22 0.66
CA TYR A 372 -20.19 1.17 0.27
C TYR A 372 -20.84 0.49 1.48
N GLN A 373 -20.07 0.15 2.50
CA GLN A 373 -20.61 -0.46 3.72
C GLN A 373 -21.47 0.51 4.53
N LEU A 374 -21.00 1.74 4.71
CA LEU A 374 -21.76 2.76 5.44
C LEU A 374 -23.07 3.14 4.74
N ALA A 375 -23.11 3.13 3.41
CA ALA A 375 -24.34 3.36 2.67
C ALA A 375 -25.38 2.26 2.91
N ARG A 376 -24.96 1.04 3.22
CA ARG A 376 -25.83 -0.13 3.45
C ARG A 376 -26.13 -0.38 4.93
N ASP A 377 -25.45 0.30 5.82
CA ASP A 377 -25.63 0.22 7.27
C ASP A 377 -25.87 1.62 7.84
N ALA A 378 -27.13 2.02 7.82
CA ALA A 378 -27.55 3.32 8.31
C ALA A 378 -27.25 3.53 9.81
N ALA A 379 -27.27 2.45 10.61
CA ALA A 379 -26.98 2.54 12.05
C ALA A 379 -25.52 2.87 12.31
N SER A 380 -24.59 2.17 11.64
CA SER A 380 -23.16 2.48 11.70
C SER A 380 -22.85 3.86 11.13
N GLN A 381 -23.50 4.26 10.04
CA GLN A 381 -23.33 5.59 9.46
C GLN A 381 -23.77 6.70 10.41
N ASP A 382 -24.93 6.54 11.06
CA ASP A 382 -25.46 7.52 12.01
C ASP A 382 -24.61 7.60 13.29
N ARG A 383 -24.14 6.46 13.80
CA ARG A 383 -23.20 6.43 14.94
C ARG A 383 -21.90 7.18 14.61
N LEU A 384 -21.35 6.96 13.42
CA LEU A 384 -20.14 7.65 12.94
C LEU A 384 -20.39 9.16 12.82
N TYR A 385 -21.52 9.55 12.23
CA TYR A 385 -21.90 10.96 12.10
C TYR A 385 -21.99 11.64 13.48
N ARG A 386 -22.69 11.02 14.45
CA ARG A 386 -22.81 11.55 15.81
C ARG A 386 -21.45 11.70 16.51
N GLU A 387 -20.55 10.75 16.37
CA GLU A 387 -19.17 10.87 16.89
C GLU A 387 -18.46 12.08 16.29
N ILE A 388 -18.46 12.20 14.96
CA ILE A 388 -17.77 13.29 14.26
C ILE A 388 -18.34 14.64 14.68
N MET A 389 -19.67 14.80 14.74
CA MET A 389 -20.31 16.05 15.13
C MET A 389 -20.10 16.39 16.59
N SER A 390 -19.93 15.41 17.47
CA SER A 390 -19.59 15.66 18.89
C SER A 390 -18.17 16.20 19.07
N VAL A 391 -17.25 15.82 18.20
CA VAL A 391 -15.83 16.24 18.25
C VAL A 391 -15.61 17.52 17.46
N CYS A 392 -16.27 17.67 16.32
CA CYS A 392 -16.14 18.78 15.37
C CYS A 392 -17.51 19.38 15.05
N PRO A 393 -18.13 20.13 15.98
CA PRO A 393 -19.45 20.72 15.80
C PRO A 393 -19.45 21.77 14.68
N GLY A 394 -20.62 22.02 14.09
CA GLY A 394 -20.77 23.04 13.05
C GLY A 394 -19.98 22.78 11.78
N ARG A 395 -19.69 21.51 11.47
CA ARG A 395 -18.89 21.09 10.32
C ARG A 395 -17.45 21.62 10.29
N GLN A 396 -16.88 21.90 11.45
CA GLN A 396 -15.46 22.25 11.56
C GLN A 396 -14.58 21.13 10.98
N GLN A 397 -13.49 21.51 10.31
CA GLN A 397 -12.52 20.55 9.80
C GLN A 397 -11.81 19.84 10.96
N PRO A 398 -11.80 18.51 11.01
CA PRO A 398 -11.09 17.78 12.04
C PRO A 398 -9.58 18.03 11.93
N ARG A 399 -8.93 18.31 13.04
CA ARG A 399 -7.46 18.38 13.12
C ARG A 399 -6.88 17.00 13.42
N SER A 400 -5.57 16.83 13.22
CA SER A 400 -4.89 15.55 13.50
C SER A 400 -5.07 15.09 14.96
N GLU A 401 -5.12 16.03 15.90
CA GLU A 401 -5.31 15.78 17.34
C GLU A 401 -6.74 15.28 17.63
N ASP A 402 -7.73 15.79 16.91
CA ASP A 402 -9.15 15.44 17.08
C ASP A 402 -9.40 13.96 16.76
N LEU A 403 -8.60 13.36 15.86
CA LEU A 403 -8.70 11.95 15.51
C LEU A 403 -8.50 11.01 16.71
N SER A 404 -7.82 11.47 17.77
CA SER A 404 -7.67 10.69 19.00
C SER A 404 -9.00 10.48 19.73
N ARG A 405 -9.95 11.40 19.56
CA ARG A 405 -11.29 11.41 20.16
C ARG A 405 -12.36 10.74 19.27
N MET A 406 -11.95 10.17 18.11
CA MET A 406 -12.84 9.51 17.16
C MET A 406 -12.53 8.01 17.06
N PRO A 407 -12.79 7.20 18.11
CA PRO A 407 -12.52 5.77 18.08
C PRO A 407 -13.41 5.02 17.09
N TYR A 408 -14.66 5.44 16.89
CA TYR A 408 -15.57 4.78 15.95
C TYR A 408 -15.16 5.00 14.50
N LEU A 409 -14.70 6.19 14.13
CA LEU A 409 -14.11 6.48 12.82
C LEU A 409 -12.95 5.50 12.52
N LYS A 410 -12.07 5.28 13.49
CA LYS A 410 -10.98 4.32 13.36
C LYS A 410 -11.48 2.88 13.28
N ALA A 411 -12.53 2.57 14.01
CA ALA A 411 -13.18 1.26 14.01
C ALA A 411 -13.80 0.94 12.65
N VAL A 412 -14.48 1.89 12.02
CA VAL A 412 -15.04 1.78 10.66
C VAL A 412 -13.95 1.43 9.64
N ILE A 413 -12.83 2.15 9.63
CA ILE A 413 -11.73 1.86 8.70
C ILE A 413 -11.07 0.52 9.01
N LYS A 414 -10.90 0.15 10.28
CA LYS A 414 -10.37 -1.17 10.67
C LYS A 414 -11.27 -2.30 10.20
N GLU A 415 -12.57 -2.17 10.37
CA GLU A 415 -13.53 -3.19 9.95
C GLU A 415 -13.60 -3.30 8.43
N THR A 416 -13.59 -2.17 7.73
CA THR A 416 -13.47 -2.15 6.27
C THR A 416 -12.24 -2.91 5.81
N LEU A 417 -11.08 -2.64 6.40
CA LEU A 417 -9.82 -3.30 6.05
C LEU A 417 -9.75 -4.77 6.51
N ARG A 418 -10.52 -5.18 7.52
CA ARG A 418 -10.69 -6.58 7.87
C ARG A 418 -11.46 -7.34 6.80
N MET A 419 -12.61 -6.79 6.38
CA MET A 419 -13.46 -7.41 5.36
C MET A 419 -12.87 -7.32 3.95
N TYR A 420 -12.22 -6.20 3.64
CA TYR A 420 -11.66 -5.91 2.31
C TYR A 420 -10.19 -5.48 2.41
N PRO A 421 -9.30 -6.37 2.87
CA PRO A 421 -7.88 -6.04 2.87
C PRO A 421 -7.40 -5.89 1.42
N VAL A 422 -7.07 -4.66 1.01
CA VAL A 422 -6.73 -4.38 -0.40
C VAL A 422 -5.57 -5.24 -0.89
N VAL A 423 -4.64 -5.59 0.00
CA VAL A 423 -3.64 -6.65 -0.24
C VAL A 423 -4.10 -7.90 0.49
N PRO A 424 -4.69 -8.92 -0.18
CA PRO A 424 -5.31 -10.07 0.48
C PRO A 424 -4.31 -11.08 1.06
N GLY A 425 -3.02 -10.93 0.78
CA GLY A 425 -1.96 -11.78 1.31
C GLY A 425 -0.58 -11.15 1.14
N ASN A 426 0.38 -11.58 1.94
CA ASN A 426 1.76 -11.12 1.87
C ASN A 426 2.74 -12.27 1.72
N GLY A 427 3.67 -12.15 0.77
CA GLY A 427 4.75 -13.12 0.63
C GLY A 427 5.91 -12.88 1.60
N ARG A 428 6.54 -13.98 2.05
CA ARG A 428 7.79 -14.00 2.79
C ARG A 428 8.71 -15.07 2.24
N LEU A 429 9.98 -14.75 2.16
CA LEU A 429 11.03 -15.70 1.79
C LEU A 429 11.98 -15.86 2.97
N THR A 430 12.18 -17.09 3.44
CA THR A 430 13.22 -17.38 4.44
C THR A 430 14.57 -17.33 3.75
N VAL A 431 15.49 -16.49 4.21
CA VAL A 431 16.78 -16.31 3.53
C VAL A 431 17.94 -16.86 4.35
N ASP A 432 17.96 -16.52 5.63
CA ASP A 432 19.13 -16.71 6.47
C ASP A 432 19.17 -18.11 7.14
N ASN A 433 18.00 -18.58 7.63
CA ASN A 433 17.91 -19.80 8.43
C ASN A 433 16.73 -20.67 7.99
N ASP A 434 16.82 -21.95 8.37
CA ASP A 434 15.67 -22.84 8.39
C ASP A 434 14.69 -22.38 9.48
N VAL A 435 13.40 -22.64 9.29
CA VAL A 435 12.35 -22.22 10.23
C VAL A 435 11.42 -23.38 10.59
N VAL A 436 10.85 -23.30 11.79
CA VAL A 436 9.82 -24.24 12.24
C VAL A 436 8.51 -23.46 12.41
N VAL A 437 7.48 -23.86 11.68
CA VAL A 437 6.14 -23.26 11.73
C VAL A 437 5.11 -24.34 12.02
N GLY A 438 4.42 -24.23 13.13
CA GLY A 438 3.58 -25.31 13.64
C GLY A 438 4.43 -26.54 13.95
N ASN A 439 4.08 -27.67 13.34
CA ASN A 439 4.79 -28.93 13.51
C ASN A 439 5.63 -29.31 12.27
N TYR A 440 6.00 -28.30 11.45
CA TYR A 440 6.73 -28.50 10.20
C TYR A 440 8.05 -27.75 10.23
N TRP A 441 9.10 -28.42 9.75
CA TRP A 441 10.39 -27.82 9.47
C TRP A 441 10.47 -27.41 7.99
N PHE A 442 10.99 -26.22 7.74
CA PHE A 442 11.15 -25.64 6.41
C PHE A 442 12.60 -25.19 6.20
N PRO A 443 13.23 -25.61 5.10
CA PRO A 443 14.57 -25.16 4.78
C PRO A 443 14.58 -23.67 4.41
N LYS A 444 15.75 -23.03 4.53
CA LYS A 444 15.99 -21.71 3.97
C LYS A 444 15.58 -21.66 2.49
N LYS A 445 15.15 -20.49 2.02
CA LYS A 445 14.56 -20.24 0.71
C LYS A 445 13.14 -20.80 0.53
N THR A 446 12.49 -21.24 1.60
CA THR A 446 11.06 -21.54 1.54
C THR A 446 10.25 -20.25 1.39
N GLN A 447 9.33 -20.26 0.43
CA GLN A 447 8.42 -19.17 0.18
C GLN A 447 7.11 -19.39 0.94
N PHE A 448 6.78 -18.45 1.82
CA PHE A 448 5.52 -18.41 2.54
C PHE A 448 4.57 -17.37 1.94
N HIS A 449 3.29 -17.71 1.88
CA HIS A 449 2.20 -16.78 1.60
C HIS A 449 1.32 -16.66 2.83
N LEU A 450 1.32 -15.49 3.45
CA LEU A 450 0.51 -15.17 4.62
C LEU A 450 -0.89 -14.78 4.14
N CYS A 451 -1.86 -15.68 4.30
CA CYS A 451 -3.22 -15.56 3.77
C CYS A 451 -4.07 -14.66 4.67
N HIS A 452 -3.87 -13.35 4.61
CA HIS A 452 -4.55 -12.36 5.46
C HIS A 452 -6.05 -12.40 5.32
N TYR A 453 -6.54 -12.56 4.09
CA TYR A 453 -7.98 -12.62 3.82
C TYR A 453 -8.62 -13.81 4.53
N ALA A 454 -8.00 -14.98 4.43
CA ALA A 454 -8.53 -16.16 5.12
C ALA A 454 -8.45 -16.06 6.65
N ALA A 455 -7.44 -15.36 7.18
CA ALA A 455 -7.32 -15.12 8.63
C ALA A 455 -8.38 -14.12 9.13
N SER A 456 -8.61 -13.05 8.37
CA SER A 456 -9.58 -12.00 8.74
C SER A 456 -11.05 -12.39 8.53
N HIS A 457 -11.31 -13.50 7.83
CA HIS A 457 -12.65 -14.06 7.61
C HIS A 457 -12.90 -15.37 8.36
N ASP A 458 -12.07 -15.66 9.34
CA ASP A 458 -12.22 -16.85 10.17
C ASP A 458 -13.24 -16.60 11.30
N GLU A 459 -14.28 -17.41 11.35
CA GLU A 459 -15.31 -17.34 12.40
C GLU A 459 -14.74 -17.66 13.81
N GLY A 460 -13.64 -18.40 13.88
CA GLY A 460 -12.92 -18.64 15.15
C GLY A 460 -12.21 -17.40 15.70
N GLU A 461 -11.91 -16.43 14.85
CA GLU A 461 -11.26 -15.17 15.20
C GLU A 461 -12.27 -14.01 15.30
N PHE A 462 -13.27 -13.99 14.42
CA PHE A 462 -14.27 -12.93 14.33
C PHE A 462 -15.68 -13.53 14.22
N VAL A 463 -16.43 -13.47 15.30
CA VAL A 463 -17.86 -13.89 15.30
C VAL A 463 -18.60 -13.06 14.24
N ASP A 464 -19.46 -13.71 13.46
CA ASP A 464 -20.13 -13.09 12.31
C ASP A 464 -19.11 -12.39 11.37
N ALA A 465 -18.07 -13.12 10.97
CA ALA A 465 -16.96 -12.57 10.18
C ALA A 465 -17.39 -11.94 8.84
N LYS A 466 -18.58 -12.29 8.34
CA LYS A 466 -19.16 -11.72 7.11
C LYS A 466 -19.94 -10.43 7.35
N CYS A 467 -20.23 -10.08 8.59
CA CYS A 467 -20.97 -8.88 8.96
C CYS A 467 -20.03 -7.71 9.19
N PHE A 468 -20.43 -6.53 8.70
CA PHE A 468 -19.74 -5.27 8.98
C PHE A 468 -20.11 -4.81 10.39
N ARG A 469 -19.18 -4.90 11.34
CA ARG A 469 -19.39 -4.58 12.75
C ARG A 469 -18.20 -3.80 13.31
N PRO A 470 -18.17 -2.46 13.13
CA PRO A 470 -17.09 -1.62 13.65
C PRO A 470 -16.92 -1.72 15.18
N GLU A 471 -17.97 -2.06 15.91
CA GLU A 471 -18.02 -2.19 17.37
C GLU A 471 -16.98 -3.15 17.92
N ARG A 472 -16.65 -4.20 17.16
CA ARG A 472 -15.62 -5.17 17.54
C ARG A 472 -14.24 -4.58 17.83
N TRP A 473 -14.00 -3.36 17.39
CA TRP A 473 -12.73 -2.65 17.57
C TRP A 473 -12.74 -1.64 18.73
N LEU A 474 -13.89 -1.48 19.40
CA LEU A 474 -14.05 -0.53 20.49
C LEU A 474 -13.77 -1.20 21.85
N ARG A 475 -12.97 -0.55 22.69
CA ARG A 475 -12.73 -1.01 24.05
C ARG A 475 -13.96 -0.78 24.91
N GLY A 476 -14.39 -1.82 25.66
CA GLY A 476 -15.52 -1.76 26.56
C GLY A 476 -16.89 -1.76 25.89
N ASP A 477 -16.95 -1.94 24.59
CA ASP A 477 -18.20 -2.16 23.87
C ASP A 477 -18.67 -3.60 24.16
N PRO A 478 -19.97 -3.83 24.47
CA PRO A 478 -20.50 -5.18 24.70
C PRO A 478 -20.33 -6.12 23.50
N GLU A 479 -20.23 -5.58 22.31
CA GLU A 479 -20.00 -6.35 21.09
C GLU A 479 -18.51 -6.54 20.76
N SER A 480 -17.63 -5.93 21.55
CA SER A 480 -16.19 -6.10 21.37
C SER A 480 -15.77 -7.49 21.86
N TYR A 481 -14.92 -8.14 21.12
CA TYR A 481 -14.32 -9.40 21.52
C TYR A 481 -12.83 -9.47 21.16
N GLN A 482 -12.16 -10.35 21.85
CA GLN A 482 -10.73 -10.51 21.65
C GLN A 482 -10.47 -11.40 20.44
N HIS A 483 -9.63 -10.94 19.56
CA HIS A 483 -9.09 -11.69 18.43
C HIS A 483 -7.57 -11.67 18.49
N HIS A 484 -6.95 -12.64 17.85
CA HIS A 484 -5.48 -12.69 17.81
C HIS A 484 -4.91 -11.48 17.06
N PRO A 485 -3.80 -10.85 17.52
CA PRO A 485 -3.24 -9.63 16.87
C PRO A 485 -2.85 -9.79 15.40
N TYR A 486 -2.65 -11.01 14.93
CA TYR A 486 -2.32 -11.31 13.53
C TYR A 486 -3.53 -11.75 12.69
N SER A 487 -4.75 -11.74 13.25
CA SER A 487 -5.98 -12.09 12.51
C SER A 487 -6.34 -11.06 11.46
N SER A 488 -6.00 -9.78 11.71
CA SER A 488 -6.22 -8.68 10.75
C SER A 488 -4.99 -7.79 10.67
N ILE A 489 -4.22 -7.96 9.61
CA ILE A 489 -2.95 -7.26 9.37
C ILE A 489 -2.91 -6.59 7.99
N PRO A 490 -3.89 -5.72 7.65
CA PRO A 490 -4.04 -5.17 6.30
C PRO A 490 -2.85 -4.30 5.85
N PHE A 491 -2.13 -3.69 6.78
CA PHE A 491 -0.89 -2.94 6.51
C PHE A 491 0.37 -3.80 6.67
N GLY A 492 0.22 -5.11 6.85
CA GLY A 492 1.32 -5.98 7.23
C GLY A 492 1.86 -5.70 8.63
N VAL A 493 2.91 -6.43 9.01
CA VAL A 493 3.54 -6.34 10.34
C VAL A 493 5.06 -6.40 10.22
N GLY A 494 5.77 -6.07 11.31
CA GLY A 494 7.22 -6.11 11.37
C GLY A 494 7.90 -5.02 10.56
N VAL A 495 9.17 -5.22 10.24
CA VAL A 495 10.03 -4.25 9.56
C VAL A 495 9.51 -3.92 8.14
N ARG A 496 8.86 -4.88 7.49
CA ARG A 496 8.24 -4.77 6.16
C ARG A 496 6.80 -4.23 6.17
N ALA A 497 6.27 -3.79 7.30
CA ALA A 497 4.94 -3.16 7.36
C ALA A 497 4.84 -1.97 6.40
N CYS A 498 3.63 -1.60 6.00
CA CYS A 498 3.39 -0.52 5.04
C CYS A 498 4.06 0.79 5.47
N VAL A 499 4.82 1.40 4.56
CA VAL A 499 5.48 2.68 4.81
C VAL A 499 4.49 3.84 4.78
N GLY A 500 3.43 3.74 3.96
CA GLY A 500 2.39 4.75 3.81
C GLY A 500 1.26 4.67 4.83
N LYS A 501 1.31 3.74 5.81
CA LYS A 501 0.18 3.49 6.72
C LYS A 501 -0.38 4.76 7.36
N ARG A 502 0.48 5.62 7.91
CA ARG A 502 0.04 6.83 8.63
C ARG A 502 -0.53 7.90 7.72
N VAL A 503 0.03 8.02 6.52
CA VAL A 503 -0.48 8.94 5.49
C VAL A 503 -1.85 8.46 5.00
N ALA A 504 -1.98 7.20 4.63
CA ALA A 504 -3.25 6.63 4.20
C ALA A 504 -4.34 6.71 5.29
N GLU A 505 -3.99 6.42 6.55
CA GLU A 505 -4.92 6.60 7.68
C GLU A 505 -5.40 8.05 7.78
N LEU A 506 -4.50 9.04 7.66
CA LEU A 506 -4.85 10.46 7.74
C LEU A 506 -5.77 10.90 6.59
N GLU A 507 -5.43 10.51 5.35
CA GLU A 507 -6.27 10.78 4.16
C GLU A 507 -7.67 10.20 4.31
N MET A 508 -7.77 8.93 4.71
CA MET A 508 -9.05 8.25 4.87
C MET A 508 -9.88 8.84 6.01
N TYR A 509 -9.27 9.16 7.15
CA TYR A 509 -10.00 9.74 8.28
C TYR A 509 -10.55 11.12 7.94
N PHE A 510 -9.78 11.98 7.30
CA PHE A 510 -10.26 13.31 6.92
C PHE A 510 -11.32 13.24 5.84
N ALA A 511 -11.11 12.44 4.79
CA ALA A 511 -12.12 12.27 3.73
C ALA A 511 -13.43 11.73 4.29
N LEU A 512 -13.39 10.65 5.07
CA LEU A 512 -14.60 10.04 5.63
C LEU A 512 -15.29 10.98 6.62
N SER A 513 -14.56 11.66 7.51
CA SER A 513 -15.14 12.62 8.43
C SER A 513 -15.88 13.74 7.71
N ARG A 514 -15.26 14.33 6.69
CA ARG A 514 -15.86 15.43 5.94
C ARG A 514 -17.06 14.99 5.10
N LEU A 515 -16.98 13.82 4.47
CA LEU A 515 -18.12 13.26 3.73
C LEU A 515 -19.32 13.02 4.66
N MET A 516 -19.08 12.43 5.83
CA MET A 516 -20.17 12.20 6.82
C MET A 516 -20.75 13.48 7.38
N GLN A 517 -19.98 14.55 7.54
CA GLN A 517 -20.48 15.85 7.97
C GLN A 517 -21.42 16.49 6.94
N HIS A 518 -21.18 16.26 5.65
CA HIS A 518 -21.92 16.92 4.57
C HIS A 518 -23.07 16.09 4.02
N TYR A 519 -22.93 14.75 4.01
CA TYR A 519 -23.87 13.88 3.33
C TYR A 519 -24.32 12.70 4.19
N GLU A 520 -25.58 12.36 4.04
CA GLU A 520 -26.09 11.01 4.27
C GLU A 520 -25.87 10.22 2.98
N ILE A 521 -25.29 9.03 3.09
CA ILE A 521 -24.94 8.22 1.93
C ILE A 521 -25.84 6.99 1.89
N GLN A 522 -26.46 6.75 0.74
CA GLN A 522 -27.36 5.63 0.51
C GLN A 522 -26.94 4.84 -0.73
N PRO A 523 -27.25 3.55 -0.83
CA PRO A 523 -27.08 2.83 -2.08
C PRO A 523 -28.00 3.42 -3.16
N GLU A 524 -27.61 3.32 -4.43
CA GLU A 524 -28.49 3.59 -5.55
C GLU A 524 -29.66 2.60 -5.54
N ASP A 525 -30.87 3.06 -5.84
CA ASP A 525 -32.06 2.24 -5.82
C ASP A 525 -31.95 1.07 -6.82
N GLY A 526 -32.19 -0.16 -6.34
CA GLY A 526 -32.05 -1.37 -7.16
C GLY A 526 -30.62 -1.76 -7.50
N ALA A 527 -29.60 -1.08 -6.97
CA ALA A 527 -28.21 -1.41 -7.25
C ALA A 527 -27.86 -2.83 -6.76
N PRO A 528 -27.25 -3.66 -7.62
CA PRO A 528 -26.83 -4.99 -7.22
C PRO A 528 -25.71 -4.92 -6.17
N THR A 529 -25.62 -5.94 -5.34
CA THR A 529 -24.48 -6.09 -4.43
C THR A 529 -23.17 -6.22 -5.22
N THR A 530 -22.15 -5.49 -4.76
CA THR A 530 -20.81 -5.56 -5.35
C THR A 530 -19.96 -6.51 -4.52
N GLU A 531 -19.36 -7.49 -5.19
CA GLU A 531 -18.44 -8.45 -4.57
C GLU A 531 -16.98 -8.00 -4.76
N PRO A 532 -16.05 -8.44 -3.90
CA PRO A 532 -14.64 -8.23 -4.12
C PRO A 532 -14.11 -9.10 -5.28
N LYS A 533 -13.18 -8.53 -6.04
CA LYS A 533 -12.45 -9.18 -7.12
C LYS A 533 -10.95 -8.96 -6.90
N THR A 534 -10.14 -9.98 -7.17
CA THR A 534 -8.67 -9.87 -7.11
C THR A 534 -8.11 -9.47 -8.47
N ARG A 535 -7.33 -8.41 -8.45
CA ARG A 535 -6.50 -7.92 -9.56
C ARG A 535 -5.16 -7.52 -8.95
N THR A 536 -4.34 -8.49 -8.55
CA THR A 536 -3.18 -8.27 -7.65
C THR A 536 -3.62 -7.62 -6.32
N LEU A 537 -4.50 -6.64 -6.39
CA LEU A 537 -5.19 -5.99 -5.27
C LEU A 537 -6.68 -6.37 -5.27
N LEU A 538 -7.30 -6.25 -4.09
CA LEU A 538 -8.73 -6.49 -3.91
C LEU A 538 -9.51 -5.22 -4.25
N ILE A 539 -10.33 -5.30 -5.28
CA ILE A 539 -11.11 -4.19 -5.82
C ILE A 539 -12.60 -4.56 -5.89
N PRO A 540 -13.52 -3.60 -6.01
CA PRO A 540 -14.91 -3.87 -6.36
C PRO A 540 -15.01 -4.52 -7.76
N SER A 541 -15.87 -5.54 -7.88
CA SER A 541 -16.09 -6.24 -9.17
C SER A 541 -16.88 -5.41 -10.18
N LYS A 542 -17.64 -4.43 -9.68
CA LYS A 542 -18.48 -3.50 -10.47
C LYS A 542 -18.29 -2.08 -9.94
N PRO A 543 -18.56 -1.04 -10.75
CA PRO A 543 -18.64 0.34 -10.29
C PRO A 543 -19.57 0.48 -9.08
N ILE A 544 -19.18 1.30 -8.11
CA ILE A 544 -19.98 1.62 -6.94
C ILE A 544 -20.68 2.95 -7.20
N ASN A 545 -21.99 2.90 -7.34
CA ASN A 545 -22.84 4.08 -7.43
C ASN A 545 -23.48 4.33 -6.07
N LEU A 546 -23.39 5.54 -5.56
CA LEU A 546 -23.97 5.92 -4.28
C LEU A 546 -24.72 7.25 -4.38
N ARG A 547 -25.80 7.37 -3.61
CA ARG A 547 -26.56 8.60 -3.45
C ARG A 547 -25.98 9.40 -2.28
N PHE A 548 -25.74 10.68 -2.51
CA PHE A 548 -25.23 11.64 -1.55
C PHE A 548 -26.30 12.67 -1.24
N LEU A 549 -27.01 12.49 -0.14
CA LEU A 549 -28.09 13.37 0.32
C LEU A 549 -27.48 14.43 1.26
N PRO A 550 -27.61 15.74 0.97
CA PRO A 550 -27.05 16.76 1.84
C PRO A 550 -27.68 16.68 3.24
N ARG A 551 -26.83 16.68 4.27
CA ARG A 551 -27.30 16.82 5.65
C ARG A 551 -27.64 18.28 5.93
N ALA A 552 -28.68 18.53 6.75
CA ALA A 552 -29.12 19.85 7.17
C ALA A 552 -28.03 20.60 8.00
#